data_81c7516f155c1ee2cd1a3409f79c3bca
#
_entry.id   81c7516f155c1ee2cd1a3409f79c3bca
#
_cell.length_a   1.000
_cell.length_b   1.000
_cell.length_c   1.000
_cell.angle_alpha   90.00
_cell.angle_beta   90.00
_cell.angle_gamma   90.00
#
_symmetry.space_group_name_H-M   'P 1'
#
loop_
_entity.id
_entity.type
_entity.pdbx_description
1 polymer ?
#
loop_
_entity_poly.entity_id
_entity_poly.type
_entity_poly.pdbx_seq_one_letter_code
_entity_poly.pdbx_strand_id
1 'polypeptide(L)' 'MVNVTVSTNTDRKVVPVSVDATVQETIDAAEIAVGNVALYVNGAVITKEQWEDTLEDLGVEDFSNATIVAVVKADSAS' A
#
# COMPACT_ATOMS: atom_id res chain seq x y z
N MET A 1 -6.66 6.42 -13.72
CA MET A 1 -6.75 5.93 -12.33
C MET A 1 -6.20 4.51 -12.23
N VAL A 2 -5.75 4.15 -11.08
CA VAL A 2 -5.20 2.83 -10.81
C VAL A 2 -6.13 2.13 -9.83
N ASN A 3 -6.44 0.88 -10.08
CA ASN A 3 -7.17 0.07 -9.10
C ASN A 3 -6.13 -0.58 -8.19
N VAL A 4 -6.13 -0.17 -6.93
CA VAL A 4 -5.16 -0.69 -5.97
C VAL A 4 -5.87 -1.65 -5.03
N THR A 5 -5.37 -2.87 -4.96
CA THR A 5 -5.85 -3.85 -3.99
C THR A 5 -5.00 -3.72 -2.75
N VAL A 6 -5.61 -3.30 -1.65
CA VAL A 6 -4.93 -3.20 -0.37
C VAL A 6 -5.34 -4.41 0.46
N SER A 7 -4.38 -5.20 0.86
CA SER A 7 -4.62 -6.47 1.52
C SER A 7 -3.86 -6.54 2.83
N THR A 8 -4.53 -7.06 3.85
CA THR A 8 -3.92 -7.35 5.14
C THR A 8 -4.18 -8.82 5.47
N ASN A 9 -3.81 -9.26 6.67
CA ASN A 9 -4.07 -10.63 7.11
C ASN A 9 -5.57 -10.96 7.18
N THR A 10 -6.40 -9.94 7.39
CA THR A 10 -7.83 -10.16 7.65
C THR A 10 -8.72 -9.43 6.66
N ASP A 11 -8.21 -8.42 5.97
CA ASP A 11 -9.02 -7.57 5.12
C ASP A 11 -8.41 -7.41 3.73
N ARG A 12 -9.28 -7.15 2.78
CA ARG A 12 -8.85 -6.90 1.42
C ARG A 12 -9.83 -5.92 0.79
N LYS A 13 -9.32 -4.83 0.25
CA LYS A 13 -10.15 -3.84 -0.41
C LYS A 13 -9.50 -3.37 -1.70
N VAL A 14 -10.32 -3.06 -2.68
CA VAL A 14 -9.85 -2.48 -3.94
C VAL A 14 -10.32 -1.04 -3.95
N VAL A 15 -9.38 -0.11 -4.11
CA VAL A 15 -9.70 1.32 -4.16
C VAL A 15 -9.15 1.92 -5.46
N PRO A 16 -9.94 2.73 -6.15
CA PRO A 16 -9.44 3.45 -7.31
C PRO A 16 -8.76 4.74 -6.83
N VAL A 17 -7.53 4.94 -7.25
CA VAL A 17 -6.77 6.15 -6.89
C VAL A 17 -5.98 6.63 -8.09
N SER A 18 -5.57 7.89 -8.04
CA SER A 18 -4.68 8.45 -9.04
C SER A 18 -3.25 7.99 -8.79
N VAL A 19 -2.44 7.90 -9.85
CA VAL A 19 -1.01 7.61 -9.68
C VAL A 19 -0.30 8.70 -8.90
N ASP A 20 -0.89 9.89 -8.82
CA ASP A 20 -0.33 10.99 -8.04
C ASP A 20 -0.63 10.84 -6.53
N ALA A 21 -1.47 9.91 -6.16
CA ALA A 21 -1.76 9.67 -4.76
C ALA A 21 -0.58 8.96 -4.11
N THR A 22 -0.33 9.29 -2.85
CA THR A 22 0.74 8.62 -2.11
C THR A 22 0.25 7.27 -1.61
N VAL A 23 1.20 6.45 -1.19
CA VAL A 23 0.86 5.16 -0.58
C VAL A 23 0.00 5.38 0.67
N GLN A 24 0.35 6.36 1.48
CA GLN A 24 -0.41 6.67 2.70
C GLN A 24 -1.85 7.06 2.36
N GLU A 25 -2.04 7.88 1.34
CA GLU A 25 -3.38 8.29 0.93
C GLU A 25 -4.18 7.08 0.42
N THR A 26 -3.54 6.17 -0.26
CA THR A 26 -4.20 4.97 -0.77
C THR A 26 -4.66 4.09 0.38
N ILE A 27 -3.83 3.93 1.41
CA ILE A 27 -4.19 3.14 2.58
C ILE A 27 -5.33 3.82 3.35
N ASP A 28 -5.29 5.14 3.45
CA ASP A 28 -6.36 5.89 4.11
C ASP A 28 -7.68 5.74 3.35
N ALA A 29 -7.62 5.73 2.02
CA ALA A 29 -8.82 5.54 1.20
C ALA A 29 -9.40 4.13 1.37
N ALA A 30 -8.57 3.16 1.63
CA ALA A 30 -9.03 1.80 1.90
C ALA A 30 -9.59 1.64 3.32
N GLU A 31 -9.41 2.63 4.15
CA GLU A 31 -9.88 2.63 5.54
C GLU A 31 -9.30 1.47 6.35
N ILE A 32 -8.10 1.07 6.01
CA ILE A 32 -7.41 -0.01 6.71
C ILE A 32 -6.43 0.62 7.69
N ALA A 33 -6.58 0.29 8.95
CA ALA A 33 -5.65 0.74 9.97
C ALA A 33 -4.36 -0.05 9.83
N VAL A 34 -3.27 0.64 9.60
CA VAL A 34 -1.96 0.02 9.54
C VAL A 34 -1.11 0.64 10.64
N GLY A 35 -0.48 -0.19 11.41
CA GLY A 35 0.41 0.25 12.46
C GLY A 35 1.83 -0.18 12.14
N ASN A 36 2.36 -1.07 12.93
CA ASN A 36 3.71 -1.57 12.72
C ASN A 36 3.70 -2.70 11.69
N VAL A 37 3.60 -2.32 10.43
CA VAL A 37 3.51 -3.28 9.32
C VAL A 37 4.61 -3.00 8.30
N ALA A 38 4.96 -4.03 7.56
CA ALA A 38 5.78 -3.90 6.37
C ALA A 38 4.83 -3.83 5.18
N LEU A 39 5.05 -2.88 4.29
CA LEU A 39 4.24 -2.75 3.08
C LEU A 39 5.02 -3.24 1.87
N TYR A 40 4.32 -3.97 1.04
CA TYR A 40 4.85 -4.44 -0.24
C TYR A 40 3.98 -3.86 -1.34
N VAL A 41 4.58 -3.14 -2.27
CA VAL A 41 3.89 -2.60 -3.42
C VAL A 41 4.31 -3.42 -4.64
N ASN A 42 3.35 -4.12 -5.24
CA ASN A 42 3.60 -5.04 -6.36
C ASN A 42 4.73 -6.05 -6.05
N GLY A 43 4.76 -6.49 -4.79
CA GLY A 43 5.74 -7.49 -4.38
C GLY A 43 7.08 -6.94 -3.90
N ALA A 44 7.28 -5.64 -3.99
CA ALA A 44 8.52 -5.01 -3.54
C ALA A 44 8.29 -4.32 -2.21
N VAL A 45 9.12 -4.64 -1.23
CA VAL A 45 9.01 -4.03 0.10
C VAL A 45 9.38 -2.56 0.00
N ILE A 46 8.64 -1.72 0.70
CA ILE A 46 8.93 -0.29 0.79
C ILE A 46 9.16 0.11 2.23
N THR A 47 9.94 1.17 2.42
CA THR A 47 10.17 1.71 3.77
C THR A 47 9.05 2.66 4.14
N LYS A 48 8.97 3.00 5.42
CA LYS A 48 7.98 3.94 5.89
C LYS A 48 8.15 5.33 5.27
N GLU A 49 9.37 5.70 4.94
CA GLU A 49 9.62 6.96 4.25
C GLU A 49 9.01 6.98 2.86
N GLN A 50 8.94 5.82 2.20
CA GLN A 50 8.35 5.71 0.88
C GLN A 50 6.83 5.75 0.90
N TRP A 51 6.21 5.72 2.07
CA TRP A 51 4.76 5.87 2.18
C TRP A 51 4.31 7.25 1.73
N GLU A 52 5.19 8.22 1.75
CA GLU A 52 4.91 9.58 1.28
C GLU A 52 5.17 9.73 -0.21
N ASP A 53 5.75 8.72 -0.85
CA ASP A 53 5.97 8.75 -2.28
C ASP A 53 4.68 8.43 -3.02
N THR A 54 4.53 8.96 -4.22
CA THR A 54 3.36 8.66 -5.03
C THR A 54 3.49 7.27 -5.63
N LEU A 55 2.36 6.73 -6.08
CA LEU A 55 2.37 5.44 -6.76
C LEU A 55 3.23 5.50 -8.02
N GLU A 56 3.18 6.63 -8.73
CA GLU A 56 4.00 6.82 -9.91
C GLU A 56 5.49 6.76 -9.58
N ASP A 57 5.89 7.35 -8.46
CA ASP A 57 7.28 7.32 -8.02
C ASP A 57 7.75 5.89 -7.72
N LEU A 58 6.83 5.02 -7.37
CA LEU A 58 7.12 3.62 -7.07
C LEU A 58 6.98 2.72 -8.30
N GLY A 59 6.79 3.31 -9.47
CA GLY A 59 6.74 2.55 -10.71
C GLY A 59 5.35 2.07 -11.12
N VAL A 60 4.31 2.51 -10.45
CA VAL A 60 2.94 2.14 -10.81
C VAL A 60 2.49 2.99 -11.99
N GLU A 61 1.98 2.35 -13.02
CA GLU A 61 1.50 3.05 -14.20
C GLU A 61 0.01 3.33 -14.12
N ASP A 62 -0.42 4.42 -14.75
CA ASP A 62 -1.84 4.75 -14.82
C ASP A 62 -2.58 3.67 -15.63
N PHE A 63 -3.86 3.54 -15.35
CA PHE A 63 -4.74 2.54 -15.98
C PHE A 63 -4.30 1.10 -15.75
N SER A 64 -3.43 0.86 -14.77
CA SER A 64 -3.01 -0.48 -14.42
C SER A 64 -3.64 -0.89 -13.10
N ASN A 65 -3.33 -2.09 -12.66
CA ASN A 65 -3.69 -2.58 -11.35
C ASN A 65 -2.44 -2.65 -10.48
N ALA A 66 -2.57 -2.32 -9.23
CA ALA A 66 -1.47 -2.43 -8.29
C ALA A 66 -1.94 -3.17 -7.04
N THR A 67 -1.01 -3.75 -6.32
CA THR A 67 -1.32 -4.47 -5.10
C THR A 67 -0.44 -3.93 -3.98
N ILE A 68 -1.07 -3.58 -2.87
CA ILE A 68 -0.35 -3.21 -1.65
C ILE A 68 -0.70 -4.26 -0.60
N VAL A 69 0.32 -4.94 -0.10
CA VAL A 69 0.13 -5.95 0.94
C VAL A 69 0.75 -5.44 2.22
N ALA A 70 -0.04 -5.41 3.27
CA ALA A 70 0.43 -5.01 4.59
C ALA A 70 0.62 -6.27 5.43
N VAL A 71 1.85 -6.51 5.84
CA VAL A 71 2.18 -7.67 6.66
C VAL A 71 2.54 -7.18 8.05
N VAL A 72 1.81 -7.64 9.04
CA VAL A 72 2.10 -7.29 10.41
C VAL A 72 3.46 -7.87 10.79
N LYS A 73 4.36 -6.99 11.20
CA LYS A 73 5.66 -7.47 11.66
C LYS A 73 5.45 -8.20 12.97
N ALA A 74 5.91 -9.41 13.01
CA ALA A 74 5.90 -10.13 14.25
C ALA A 74 6.76 -9.35 15.23
N ASP A 75 6.18 -9.03 16.35
CA ASP A 75 6.94 -8.38 17.37
C ASP A 75 7.79 -9.46 18.01
N SER A 76 9.01 -9.48 17.62
CA SER A 76 9.92 -10.45 18.16
C SER A 76 10.40 -10.07 19.53
N ALA A 77 9.72 -9.20 20.12
CA ALA A 77 10.14 -8.74 21.43
C ALA A 77 10.26 -9.85 22.40
N SER A 78 10.11 -10.89 21.95
CA SER A 78 10.48 -11.79 22.92
C SER A 78 11.77 -11.41 23.54
#